data_7087dc1fbe715b3de922a5c9b7086d0d
#
_entry.id   7087dc1fbe715b3de922a5c9b7086d0d
#
_cell.length_a   1.000
_cell.length_b   1.000
_cell.length_c   1.000
_cell.angle_alpha   90.00
_cell.angle_beta   90.00
_cell.angle_gamma   90.00
#
_symmetry.space_group_name_H-M   'P 1'
#
loop_
_entity.id
_entity.type
_entity.pdbx_description
1 polymer ?
#
loop_
_entity_poly.entity_id
_entity_poly.type
_entity_poly.pdbx_seq_one_letter_code
_entity_poly.pdbx_strand_id
1 'polypeptide(L)'
;MNFNYKLDNEVLIVSLEGRLDTEAAVKFETELAEVCKANAHSALTVDAAELEYIASSGLRTILKLAKTEKNFKIVNVCSSVYSVFEMTGFARIINISKALRKIDLEQCEKIGFGGNGAVYRVSEDEIVKVNYNPATDAELNSELAKAKEAFLQGVPTAISFDLVDCGNGYRGVVYETIKSKSLGETIQNNPELMEELTDKYIAQLNLLHSIHTANPVFGSMKDNYRKQVENASKHLTEEEGKMLEMVLDALPEGDILVHGDAHPKNIMIQNGEMLWIDMEGMSAGHPIYDLISVAAILSGVRNDDKMTMAICGMDVATVLKFRQCFVKKYFKTEDPEMIQRYDSMIEALRLIRAVFAIGFNSQNTPQMRPLIIQVARQAFFPNIEKIVGAVKYLVNTL
;
A
#
# COMPACT_ATOMS: atom_id res chain seq x y z
N MET A 1 11.06 -2.30 39.62
CA MET A 1 11.44 -1.97 38.22
C MET A 1 12.95 -1.83 38.16
N ASN A 2 13.57 -2.45 37.15
CA ASN A 2 14.98 -2.27 36.83
C ASN A 2 15.08 -1.54 35.51
N PHE A 3 16.19 -0.89 35.24
CA PHE A 3 16.53 -0.42 33.91
C PHE A 3 18.02 -0.57 33.65
N ASN A 4 18.36 -0.78 32.38
CA ASN A 4 19.71 -0.80 31.86
C ASN A 4 19.84 0.27 30.78
N TYR A 5 21.06 0.71 30.48
CA TYR A 5 21.28 1.68 29.44
C TYR A 5 22.52 1.35 28.61
N LYS A 6 22.52 1.79 27.36
CA LYS A 6 23.69 1.80 26.47
C LYS A 6 23.69 3.04 25.61
N LEU A 7 24.86 3.53 25.26
CA LEU A 7 25.05 4.59 24.27
C LEU A 7 25.47 3.97 22.95
N ASP A 8 24.69 4.23 21.90
CA ASP A 8 24.95 3.72 20.56
C ASP A 8 24.80 4.87 19.54
N ASN A 9 25.89 5.24 18.87
CA ASN A 9 25.91 6.32 17.86
C ASN A 9 25.19 7.60 18.33
N GLU A 10 25.54 8.13 19.52
CA GLU A 10 24.91 9.29 20.16
C GLU A 10 23.41 9.11 20.54
N VAL A 11 22.87 7.92 20.44
CA VAL A 11 21.52 7.59 20.94
C VAL A 11 21.67 6.89 22.28
N LEU A 12 21.13 7.49 23.35
CA LEU A 12 21.04 6.84 24.65
C LEU A 12 19.80 5.92 24.65
N ILE A 13 20.03 4.62 24.74
CA ILE A 13 18.98 3.60 24.79
C ILE A 13 18.83 3.13 26.22
N VAL A 14 17.62 3.24 26.77
CA VAL A 14 17.27 2.85 28.14
C VAL A 14 16.22 1.76 28.11
N SER A 15 16.55 0.55 28.53
CA SER A 15 15.63 -0.59 28.56
C SER A 15 14.97 -0.72 29.92
N LEU A 16 13.63 -0.70 29.96
CA LEU A 16 12.82 -0.81 31.19
C LEU A 16 12.36 -2.26 31.40
N GLU A 17 12.42 -2.74 32.64
CA GLU A 17 11.98 -4.08 33.03
C GLU A 17 11.02 -4.01 34.23
N GLY A 18 9.87 -4.68 34.11
CA GLY A 18 8.88 -4.83 35.17
C GLY A 18 7.86 -3.68 35.23
N ARG A 19 7.58 -3.14 36.41
CA ARG A 19 6.45 -2.24 36.64
C ARG A 19 6.92 -0.82 36.98
N LEU A 20 6.45 0.17 36.16
CA LEU A 20 6.70 1.59 36.43
C LEU A 20 5.53 2.18 37.25
N ASP A 21 5.45 1.76 38.51
CA ASP A 21 4.49 2.26 39.49
C ASP A 21 4.95 3.58 40.12
N THR A 22 4.29 4.04 41.18
CA THR A 22 4.56 5.35 41.78
C THR A 22 5.94 5.44 42.41
N GLU A 23 6.39 4.43 43.10
CA GLU A 23 7.71 4.40 43.76
C GLU A 23 8.83 4.25 42.73
N ALA A 24 8.64 3.32 41.78
CA ALA A 24 9.58 3.08 40.69
C ALA A 24 9.76 4.32 39.79
N ALA A 25 8.71 5.08 39.54
CA ALA A 25 8.77 6.28 38.72
C ALA A 25 9.68 7.38 39.31
N VAL A 26 9.62 7.59 40.63
CA VAL A 26 10.49 8.57 41.31
C VAL A 26 11.96 8.16 41.27
N LYS A 27 12.21 6.87 41.55
CA LYS A 27 13.57 6.30 41.49
C LYS A 27 14.13 6.40 40.06
N PHE A 28 13.36 5.97 39.07
CA PHE A 28 13.74 6.00 37.65
C PHE A 28 14.07 7.42 37.18
N GLU A 29 13.23 8.41 37.51
CA GLU A 29 13.46 9.81 37.14
C GLU A 29 14.80 10.33 37.70
N THR A 30 15.11 10.02 38.94
CA THR A 30 16.35 10.47 39.62
C THR A 30 17.58 9.81 38.97
N GLU A 31 17.56 8.48 38.85
CA GLU A 31 18.71 7.72 38.32
C GLU A 31 18.95 8.02 36.83
N LEU A 32 17.87 8.13 36.03
CA LEU A 32 17.98 8.47 34.60
C LEU A 32 18.55 9.88 34.40
N ALA A 33 18.20 10.85 35.25
CA ALA A 33 18.75 12.19 35.17
C ALA A 33 20.29 12.21 35.34
N GLU A 34 20.82 11.34 36.23
CA GLU A 34 22.26 11.16 36.38
C GLU A 34 22.90 10.50 35.16
N VAL A 35 22.25 9.47 34.60
CA VAL A 35 22.71 8.79 33.38
C VAL A 35 22.75 9.75 32.18
N CYS A 36 21.71 10.56 32.00
CA CYS A 36 21.65 11.55 30.92
C CYS A 36 22.76 12.62 31.08
N LYS A 37 23.06 13.06 32.27
CA LYS A 37 24.15 14.01 32.53
C LYS A 37 25.54 13.43 32.27
N ALA A 38 25.72 12.15 32.57
CA ALA A 38 27.00 11.46 32.41
C ALA A 38 27.27 11.05 30.92
N ASN A 39 26.26 10.93 30.12
CA ASN A 39 26.36 10.47 28.73
C ASN A 39 25.82 11.54 27.76
N ALA A 40 26.71 12.21 27.05
CA ALA A 40 26.31 13.15 25.99
C ALA A 40 25.60 12.37 24.87
N HIS A 41 24.38 12.80 24.51
CA HIS A 41 23.57 12.15 23.50
C HIS A 41 22.73 13.18 22.73
N SER A 42 22.38 12.83 21.50
CA SER A 42 21.52 13.65 20.60
C SER A 42 20.08 13.14 20.58
N ALA A 43 19.83 11.93 21.07
CA ALA A 43 18.50 11.30 21.15
C ALA A 43 18.40 10.35 22.35
N LEU A 44 17.20 10.27 22.96
CA LEU A 44 16.87 9.32 24.01
C LEU A 44 15.80 8.34 23.50
N THR A 45 16.11 7.03 23.54
CA THR A 45 15.15 5.96 23.23
C THR A 45 14.89 5.14 24.49
N VAL A 46 13.62 5.03 24.87
CA VAL A 46 13.19 4.10 25.93
C VAL A 46 12.71 2.81 25.26
N ASP A 47 13.39 1.70 25.51
CA ASP A 47 12.96 0.37 25.12
C ASP A 47 12.08 -0.22 26.22
N ALA A 48 10.80 -0.41 25.92
CA ALA A 48 9.78 -0.87 26.85
C ALA A 48 9.35 -2.34 26.58
N ALA A 49 10.23 -3.15 25.96
CA ALA A 49 9.90 -4.54 25.63
C ALA A 49 9.51 -5.36 26.87
N GLU A 50 10.19 -5.14 28.00
CA GLU A 50 9.96 -5.84 29.27
C GLU A 50 9.16 -5.00 30.27
N LEU A 51 8.54 -3.89 29.85
CA LEU A 51 7.68 -3.05 30.69
C LEU A 51 6.27 -3.66 30.74
N GLU A 52 5.88 -4.15 31.91
CA GLU A 52 4.61 -4.86 32.13
C GLU A 52 3.45 -3.92 32.54
N TYR A 53 3.76 -2.79 33.18
CA TYR A 53 2.76 -1.89 33.73
C TYR A 53 3.30 -0.47 33.86
N ILE A 54 2.42 0.52 33.65
CA ILE A 54 2.71 1.93 33.87
C ILE A 54 1.59 2.60 34.68
N ALA A 55 1.94 3.29 35.78
CA ALA A 55 1.02 4.09 36.58
C ALA A 55 0.96 5.55 36.08
N SER A 56 0.02 6.33 36.60
CA SER A 56 -0.08 7.77 36.27
C SER A 56 1.17 8.57 36.63
N SER A 57 1.92 8.17 37.64
CA SER A 57 3.24 8.73 38.00
C SER A 57 4.28 8.43 36.92
N GLY A 58 4.33 7.18 36.43
CA GLY A 58 5.16 6.78 35.29
C GLY A 58 4.86 7.57 34.03
N LEU A 59 3.57 7.75 33.71
CA LEU A 59 3.15 8.59 32.58
C LEU A 59 3.67 10.03 32.71
N ARG A 60 3.65 10.62 33.92
CA ARG A 60 4.20 11.97 34.15
C ARG A 60 5.70 12.03 33.93
N THR A 61 6.44 11.01 34.39
CA THR A 61 7.89 10.91 34.14
C THR A 61 8.17 10.82 32.64
N ILE A 62 7.46 9.96 31.91
CA ILE A 62 7.56 9.87 30.44
C ILE A 62 7.27 11.21 29.76
N LEU A 63 6.20 11.92 30.17
CA LEU A 63 5.88 13.24 29.62
C LEU A 63 6.97 14.29 29.89
N LYS A 64 7.60 14.22 31.06
CA LYS A 64 8.72 15.10 31.40
C LYS A 64 9.91 14.82 30.48
N LEU A 65 10.29 13.56 30.29
CA LEU A 65 11.37 13.17 29.38
C LEU A 65 11.08 13.64 27.95
N ALA A 66 9.86 13.45 27.44
CA ALA A 66 9.48 13.91 26.11
C ALA A 66 9.58 15.43 25.92
N LYS A 67 9.54 16.21 27.02
CA LYS A 67 9.69 17.68 26.97
C LYS A 67 11.14 18.14 27.14
N THR A 68 11.96 17.36 27.82
CA THR A 68 13.35 17.73 28.17
C THR A 68 14.38 17.14 27.22
N GLU A 69 14.13 15.93 26.72
CA GLU A 69 15.07 15.19 25.89
C GLU A 69 14.76 15.40 24.39
N LYS A 70 15.82 15.66 23.62
CA LYS A 70 15.72 15.79 22.16
C LYS A 70 15.47 14.42 21.53
N ASN A 71 14.67 14.40 20.46
CA ASN A 71 14.38 13.19 19.69
C ASN A 71 13.97 12.00 20.59
N PHE A 72 13.15 12.27 21.61
CA PHE A 72 12.64 11.26 22.52
C PHE A 72 11.67 10.31 21.84
N LYS A 73 11.85 9.01 22.06
CA LYS A 73 10.90 7.98 21.59
C LYS A 73 10.83 6.80 22.56
N ILE A 74 9.72 6.08 22.53
CA ILE A 74 9.51 4.82 23.25
C ILE A 74 9.26 3.73 22.22
N VAL A 75 9.95 2.62 22.32
CA VAL A 75 9.86 1.50 21.38
C VAL A 75 9.52 0.19 22.09
N ASN A 76 9.01 -0.77 21.32
CA ASN A 76 8.72 -2.14 21.77
C ASN A 76 7.71 -2.22 22.92
N VAL A 77 6.73 -1.30 22.97
CA VAL A 77 5.73 -1.28 24.05
C VAL A 77 4.76 -2.45 23.90
N CYS A 78 4.62 -3.29 24.94
CA CYS A 78 3.65 -4.38 24.93
C CYS A 78 2.21 -3.85 24.80
N SER A 79 1.30 -4.67 24.28
CA SER A 79 -0.08 -4.25 23.94
C SER A 79 -0.85 -3.64 25.11
N SER A 80 -0.70 -4.19 26.32
CA SER A 80 -1.38 -3.71 27.53
C SER A 80 -0.93 -2.30 27.94
N VAL A 81 0.38 -2.04 27.90
CA VAL A 81 0.94 -0.72 28.23
C VAL A 81 0.67 0.28 27.09
N TYR A 82 0.74 -0.17 25.83
CA TYR A 82 0.42 0.66 24.68
C TYR A 82 -1.03 1.17 24.71
N SER A 83 -1.99 0.32 25.10
CA SER A 83 -3.38 0.74 25.28
C SER A 83 -3.54 1.83 26.33
N VAL A 84 -2.71 1.85 27.38
CA VAL A 84 -2.71 2.94 28.36
C VAL A 84 -2.25 4.26 27.72
N PHE A 85 -1.20 4.23 26.89
CA PHE A 85 -0.74 5.40 26.15
C PHE A 85 -1.80 5.91 25.15
N GLU A 86 -2.53 5.01 24.48
CA GLU A 86 -3.62 5.40 23.56
C GLU A 86 -4.79 6.04 24.31
N MET A 87 -5.31 5.39 25.38
CA MET A 87 -6.43 5.90 26.17
C MET A 87 -6.13 7.25 26.83
N THR A 88 -4.89 7.48 27.21
CA THR A 88 -4.45 8.74 27.82
C THR A 88 -4.03 9.82 26.82
N GLY A 89 -4.02 9.50 25.52
CA GLY A 89 -3.64 10.41 24.43
C GLY A 89 -2.14 10.62 24.26
N PHE A 90 -1.30 9.92 25.01
CA PHE A 90 0.17 10.05 24.93
C PHE A 90 0.70 9.61 23.56
N ALA A 91 0.11 8.57 22.96
CA ALA A 91 0.52 8.08 21.63
C ALA A 91 0.34 9.12 20.51
N ARG A 92 -0.44 10.21 20.76
CA ARG A 92 -0.62 11.31 19.79
C ARG A 92 0.43 12.40 19.90
N ILE A 93 1.11 12.50 21.04
CA ILE A 93 2.05 13.61 21.35
C ILE A 93 3.48 13.14 21.54
N ILE A 94 3.68 11.84 21.72
CA ILE A 94 5.01 11.23 21.92
C ILE A 94 5.17 10.14 20.84
N ASN A 95 6.36 10.00 20.29
CA ASN A 95 6.69 8.92 19.36
C ASN A 95 6.78 7.60 20.14
N ILE A 96 5.70 6.81 20.12
CA ILE A 96 5.58 5.54 20.83
C ILE A 96 5.26 4.44 19.82
N SER A 97 6.09 3.40 19.74
CA SER A 97 5.85 2.23 18.91
C SER A 97 5.55 0.98 19.71
N LYS A 98 4.52 0.24 19.28
CA LYS A 98 4.12 -1.04 19.88
C LYS A 98 5.14 -2.12 19.52
N ALA A 99 5.34 -3.08 20.42
CA ALA A 99 6.10 -4.29 20.14
C ALA A 99 5.44 -5.08 19.00
N LEU A 100 6.21 -5.46 18.03
CA LEU A 100 5.73 -6.26 16.91
C LEU A 100 5.63 -7.73 17.33
N ARG A 101 4.51 -8.37 16.97
CA ARG A 101 4.38 -9.83 17.03
C ARG A 101 5.42 -10.45 16.10
N LYS A 102 6.13 -11.47 16.58
CA LYS A 102 7.10 -12.21 15.77
C LYS A 102 6.43 -13.36 15.06
N ILE A 103 6.71 -13.52 13.78
CA ILE A 103 6.27 -14.66 12.97
C ILE A 103 7.51 -15.33 12.42
N ASP A 104 7.64 -16.63 12.68
CA ASP A 104 8.68 -17.48 12.12
C ASP A 104 8.24 -17.99 10.75
N LEU A 105 8.76 -17.40 9.67
CA LEU A 105 8.40 -17.76 8.30
C LEU A 105 8.83 -19.18 7.90
N GLU A 106 9.80 -19.78 8.60
CA GLU A 106 10.23 -21.16 8.32
C GLU A 106 9.14 -22.17 8.68
N GLN A 107 8.26 -21.80 9.61
CA GLN A 107 7.12 -22.62 10.01
C GLN A 107 5.84 -22.33 9.20
N CYS A 108 5.88 -21.38 8.27
CA CYS A 108 4.73 -20.94 7.50
C CYS A 108 4.77 -21.46 6.07
N GLU A 109 3.61 -21.90 5.56
CA GLU A 109 3.44 -22.27 4.17
C GLU A 109 3.45 -21.02 3.27
N LYS A 110 4.34 -20.97 2.27
CA LYS A 110 4.33 -19.90 1.27
C LYS A 110 3.21 -20.17 0.25
N ILE A 111 2.19 -19.30 0.23
CA ILE A 111 0.97 -19.46 -0.60
C ILE A 111 0.90 -18.49 -1.77
N GLY A 112 1.72 -17.45 -1.80
CA GLY A 112 1.75 -16.48 -2.89
C GLY A 112 3.11 -15.80 -3.04
N PHE A 113 3.29 -15.21 -4.22
CA PHE A 113 4.49 -14.45 -4.57
C PHE A 113 4.10 -13.22 -5.38
N GLY A 114 4.67 -12.06 -5.07
CA GLY A 114 4.48 -10.79 -5.76
C GLY A 114 5.81 -10.10 -6.08
N GLY A 115 5.75 -8.97 -6.77
CA GLY A 115 6.93 -8.20 -7.17
C GLY A 115 7.80 -7.71 -6.01
N ASN A 116 7.19 -7.43 -4.87
CA ASN A 116 7.86 -6.84 -3.70
C ASN A 116 8.00 -7.81 -2.52
N GLY A 117 7.46 -9.05 -2.59
CA GLY A 117 7.50 -9.96 -1.47
C GLY A 117 6.72 -11.24 -1.68
N ALA A 118 6.27 -11.84 -0.58
CA ALA A 118 5.50 -13.09 -0.61
C ALA A 118 4.41 -13.11 0.46
N VAL A 119 3.45 -13.98 0.25
CA VAL A 119 2.35 -14.23 1.19
C VAL A 119 2.55 -15.62 1.80
N TYR A 120 2.47 -15.67 3.12
CA TYR A 120 2.59 -16.90 3.90
C TYR A 120 1.32 -17.13 4.72
N ARG A 121 0.93 -18.39 4.87
CA ARG A 121 -0.14 -18.82 5.77
C ARG A 121 0.41 -18.91 7.18
N VAL A 122 -0.12 -18.12 8.09
CA VAL A 122 0.26 -18.11 9.51
C VAL A 122 -0.61 -19.09 10.30
N SER A 123 -1.91 -19.10 10.00
CA SER A 123 -2.88 -19.99 10.59
C SER A 123 -3.99 -20.31 9.59
N GLU A 124 -5.05 -21.00 10.02
CA GLU A 124 -6.22 -21.24 9.18
C GLU A 124 -6.90 -19.92 8.77
N ASP A 125 -6.88 -18.92 9.65
CA ASP A 125 -7.61 -17.65 9.50
C ASP A 125 -6.71 -16.45 9.24
N GLU A 126 -5.38 -16.61 9.28
CA GLU A 126 -4.42 -15.52 9.11
C GLU A 126 -3.38 -15.80 8.02
N ILE A 127 -3.13 -14.81 7.19
CA ILE A 127 -1.99 -14.75 6.29
C ILE A 127 -1.10 -13.55 6.63
N VAL A 128 0.18 -13.61 6.29
CA VAL A 128 1.10 -12.48 6.35
C VAL A 128 1.63 -12.15 4.96
N LYS A 129 1.43 -10.89 4.53
CA LYS A 129 2.08 -10.31 3.35
C LYS A 129 3.41 -9.74 3.80
N VAL A 130 4.50 -10.42 3.45
CA VAL A 130 5.88 -10.05 3.80
C VAL A 130 6.46 -9.21 2.68
N ASN A 131 7.02 -8.06 3.03
CA ASN A 131 7.76 -7.23 2.09
C ASN A 131 9.27 -7.53 2.24
N TYR A 132 9.92 -7.95 1.15
CA TYR A 132 11.36 -8.22 1.09
C TYR A 132 12.18 -6.97 0.75
N ASN A 133 11.54 -5.90 0.31
CA ASN A 133 12.19 -4.60 0.21
C ASN A 133 12.30 -4.01 1.62
N PRO A 134 13.33 -3.20 1.89
CA PRO A 134 13.44 -2.45 3.14
C PRO A 134 12.39 -1.34 3.18
N ALA A 135 11.10 -1.74 3.24
CA ALA A 135 10.02 -0.83 3.52
C ALA A 135 10.19 -0.33 4.95
N THR A 136 10.01 0.95 5.16
CA THR A 136 9.99 1.51 6.50
C THR A 136 8.73 1.06 7.24
N ASP A 137 8.80 0.93 8.56
CA ASP A 137 7.60 0.69 9.37
C ASP A 137 6.51 1.74 9.11
N ALA A 138 6.87 2.96 8.69
CA ALA A 138 5.93 4.01 8.32
C ALA A 138 5.15 3.68 7.04
N GLU A 139 5.78 3.11 6.02
CA GLU A 139 5.11 2.71 4.77
C GLU A 139 4.14 1.56 5.02
N LEU A 140 4.55 0.54 5.78
CA LEU A 140 3.69 -0.59 6.13
C LEU A 140 2.53 -0.19 7.05
N ASN A 141 2.77 0.72 8.01
CA ASN A 141 1.69 1.30 8.81
C ASN A 141 0.72 2.14 7.96
N SER A 142 1.21 2.80 6.91
CA SER A 142 0.34 3.51 5.96
C SER A 142 -0.55 2.51 5.18
N GLU A 143 -0.01 1.39 4.70
CA GLU A 143 -0.80 0.32 4.05
C GLU A 143 -1.88 -0.21 5.00
N LEU A 144 -1.50 -0.53 6.24
CA LEU A 144 -2.41 -1.00 7.29
C LEU A 144 -3.52 0.02 7.58
N ALA A 145 -3.17 1.30 7.71
CA ALA A 145 -4.11 2.38 7.97
C ALA A 145 -5.11 2.57 6.81
N LYS A 146 -4.64 2.50 5.56
CA LYS A 146 -5.48 2.56 4.36
C LYS A 146 -6.48 1.41 4.30
N ALA A 147 -6.03 0.17 4.55
CA ALA A 147 -6.90 -1.00 4.55
C ALA A 147 -7.99 -0.89 5.63
N LYS A 148 -7.63 -0.46 6.85
CA LYS A 148 -8.59 -0.23 7.94
C LYS A 148 -9.60 0.87 7.60
N GLU A 149 -9.12 2.00 7.09
CA GLU A 149 -9.98 3.13 6.75
C GLU A 149 -10.91 2.80 5.59
N ALA A 150 -10.43 2.08 4.56
CA ALA A 150 -11.27 1.61 3.46
C ALA A 150 -12.41 0.71 3.96
N PHE A 151 -12.11 -0.23 4.84
CA PHE A 151 -13.12 -1.06 5.49
C PHE A 151 -14.17 -0.25 6.25
N LEU A 152 -13.73 0.75 7.05
CA LEU A 152 -14.62 1.64 7.79
C LEU A 152 -15.51 2.51 6.88
N GLN A 153 -15.04 2.84 5.68
CA GLN A 153 -15.81 3.56 4.67
C GLN A 153 -16.74 2.65 3.84
N GLY A 154 -16.80 1.37 4.17
CA GLY A 154 -17.71 0.39 3.55
C GLY A 154 -17.14 -0.27 2.28
N VAL A 155 -15.85 -0.15 2.02
CA VAL A 155 -15.20 -0.90 0.94
C VAL A 155 -15.09 -2.37 1.36
N PRO A 156 -15.65 -3.32 0.59
CA PRO A 156 -15.47 -4.74 0.86
C PRO A 156 -14.00 -5.13 0.66
N THR A 157 -13.30 -5.39 1.75
CA THR A 157 -11.87 -5.73 1.73
C THR A 157 -11.50 -6.71 2.83
N ALA A 158 -10.39 -7.42 2.69
CA ALA A 158 -9.80 -8.24 3.73
C ALA A 158 -9.49 -7.41 4.98
N ILE A 159 -9.82 -7.94 6.16
CA ILE A 159 -9.48 -7.29 7.42
C ILE A 159 -7.98 -7.38 7.64
N SER A 160 -7.36 -6.22 7.85
CA SER A 160 -5.96 -6.11 8.23
C SER A 160 -5.84 -6.06 9.76
N PHE A 161 -4.93 -6.85 10.33
CA PHE A 161 -4.77 -6.93 11.79
C PHE A 161 -3.59 -6.12 12.30
N ASP A 162 -2.37 -6.58 12.03
CA ASP A 162 -1.15 -6.07 12.66
C ASP A 162 0.02 -5.96 11.68
N LEU A 163 0.92 -5.02 11.97
CA LEU A 163 2.30 -5.05 11.51
C LEU A 163 3.09 -6.04 12.37
N VAL A 164 3.94 -6.87 11.74
CA VAL A 164 4.68 -7.96 12.41
C VAL A 164 6.14 -7.98 12.01
N ASP A 165 6.97 -8.56 12.90
CA ASP A 165 8.38 -8.86 12.64
C ASP A 165 8.50 -10.30 12.12
N CYS A 166 8.99 -10.44 10.89
CA CYS A 166 9.17 -11.73 10.22
C CYS A 166 10.60 -12.28 10.31
N GLY A 167 11.44 -11.70 11.16
CA GLY A 167 12.85 -12.07 11.28
C GLY A 167 13.72 -11.50 10.15
N ASN A 168 15.05 -11.59 10.30
CA ASN A 168 16.04 -11.15 9.31
C ASN A 168 15.86 -9.71 8.78
N GLY A 169 15.22 -8.83 9.57
CA GLY A 169 14.91 -7.46 9.18
C GLY A 169 13.66 -7.33 8.30
N TYR A 170 12.98 -8.41 7.99
CA TYR A 170 11.72 -8.37 7.24
C TYR A 170 10.54 -7.98 8.11
N ARG A 171 9.62 -7.23 7.53
CA ARG A 171 8.34 -6.83 8.11
C ARG A 171 7.20 -7.35 7.26
N GLY A 172 6.05 -7.57 7.88
CA GLY A 172 4.85 -7.98 7.17
C GLY A 172 3.58 -7.39 7.78
N VAL A 173 2.53 -7.36 7.00
CA VAL A 173 1.17 -7.03 7.46
C VAL A 173 0.34 -8.30 7.48
N VAL A 174 -0.36 -8.54 8.59
CA VAL A 174 -1.24 -9.70 8.77
C VAL A 174 -2.65 -9.33 8.32
N TYR A 175 -3.23 -10.20 7.53
CA TYR A 175 -4.61 -10.12 7.05
C TYR A 175 -5.38 -11.38 7.37
N GLU A 176 -6.70 -11.28 7.36
CA GLU A 176 -7.56 -12.47 7.36
C GLU A 176 -7.33 -13.33 6.10
N THR A 177 -7.47 -14.62 6.25
CA THR A 177 -7.38 -15.56 5.13
C THR A 177 -8.67 -15.52 4.31
N ILE A 178 -8.58 -15.09 3.05
CA ILE A 178 -9.67 -15.23 2.09
C ILE A 178 -9.53 -16.61 1.43
N LYS A 179 -10.39 -17.57 1.79
CA LYS A 179 -10.40 -18.95 1.24
C LYS A 179 -11.12 -18.98 -0.11
N SER A 180 -10.50 -18.37 -1.15
CA SER A 180 -11.18 -18.10 -2.41
C SER A 180 -10.19 -17.93 -3.57
N LYS A 181 -10.72 -17.84 -4.78
CA LYS A 181 -9.97 -17.51 -6.01
C LYS A 181 -10.18 -16.06 -6.38
N SER A 182 -9.21 -15.49 -7.10
CA SER A 182 -9.37 -14.16 -7.69
C SER A 182 -10.47 -14.17 -8.77
N LEU A 183 -10.98 -12.98 -9.09
CA LEU A 183 -11.94 -12.77 -10.17
C LEU A 183 -11.38 -13.32 -11.49
N GLY A 184 -10.11 -13.04 -11.79
CA GLY A 184 -9.48 -13.55 -13.02
C GLY A 184 -9.44 -15.08 -13.07
N GLU A 185 -9.00 -15.74 -12.00
CA GLU A 185 -8.97 -17.20 -11.91
C GLU A 185 -10.37 -17.81 -11.95
N THR A 186 -11.36 -17.12 -11.40
CA THR A 186 -12.75 -17.59 -11.44
C THR A 186 -13.31 -17.53 -12.86
N ILE A 187 -13.09 -16.44 -13.60
CA ILE A 187 -13.49 -16.30 -15.01
C ILE A 187 -12.75 -17.33 -15.87
N GLN A 188 -11.45 -17.54 -15.66
CA GLN A 188 -10.66 -18.53 -16.40
C GLN A 188 -11.24 -19.94 -16.27
N ASN A 189 -11.67 -20.30 -15.07
CA ASN A 189 -12.19 -21.65 -14.79
C ASN A 189 -13.69 -21.81 -15.13
N ASN A 190 -14.43 -20.69 -15.24
CA ASN A 190 -15.87 -20.64 -15.51
C ASN A 190 -16.20 -19.55 -16.53
N PRO A 191 -15.81 -19.72 -17.80
CA PRO A 191 -15.98 -18.70 -18.84
C PRO A 191 -17.44 -18.28 -19.07
N GLU A 192 -18.40 -19.16 -18.76
CA GLU A 192 -19.84 -18.89 -18.83
C GLU A 192 -20.31 -17.80 -17.86
N LEU A 193 -19.57 -17.59 -16.76
CA LEU A 193 -19.88 -16.54 -15.78
C LEU A 193 -19.26 -15.18 -16.11
N MET A 194 -18.53 -15.06 -17.22
CA MET A 194 -17.78 -13.85 -17.58
C MET A 194 -18.64 -12.59 -17.55
N GLU A 195 -19.82 -12.64 -18.16
CA GLU A 195 -20.69 -11.46 -18.21
C GLU A 195 -21.19 -11.05 -16.83
N GLU A 196 -21.69 -12.00 -16.05
CA GLU A 196 -22.18 -11.76 -14.68
C GLU A 196 -21.06 -11.21 -13.79
N LEU A 197 -19.88 -11.82 -13.84
CA LEU A 197 -18.74 -11.42 -13.03
C LEU A 197 -18.18 -10.06 -13.46
N THR A 198 -18.26 -9.72 -14.73
CA THR A 198 -17.90 -8.37 -15.24
C THR A 198 -18.86 -7.32 -14.69
N ASP A 199 -20.17 -7.58 -14.65
CA ASP A 199 -21.15 -6.66 -14.05
C ASP A 199 -20.89 -6.44 -12.58
N LYS A 200 -20.62 -7.51 -11.84
CA LYS A 200 -20.25 -7.43 -10.40
C LYS A 200 -18.95 -6.65 -10.18
N TYR A 201 -17.95 -6.86 -11.03
CA TYR A 201 -16.70 -6.12 -10.96
C TYR A 201 -16.89 -4.62 -11.21
N ILE A 202 -17.67 -4.25 -12.22
CA ILE A 202 -18.01 -2.86 -12.49
C ILE A 202 -18.81 -2.25 -11.34
N ALA A 203 -19.71 -3.02 -10.71
CA ALA A 203 -20.44 -2.58 -9.53
C ALA A 203 -19.48 -2.30 -8.35
N GLN A 204 -18.43 -3.09 -8.16
CA GLN A 204 -17.39 -2.84 -7.14
C GLN A 204 -16.57 -1.57 -7.44
N LEU A 205 -16.19 -1.33 -8.71
CA LEU A 205 -15.57 -0.07 -9.12
C LEU A 205 -16.49 1.12 -8.85
N ASN A 206 -17.77 1.03 -9.22
CA ASN A 206 -18.75 2.09 -8.98
C ASN A 206 -18.98 2.35 -7.48
N LEU A 207 -19.01 1.30 -6.65
CA LEU A 207 -19.10 1.45 -5.21
C LEU A 207 -17.90 2.25 -4.67
N LEU A 208 -16.69 1.86 -5.05
CA LEU A 208 -15.48 2.55 -4.68
C LEU A 208 -15.49 4.01 -5.15
N HIS A 209 -15.86 4.25 -6.40
CA HIS A 209 -15.95 5.58 -7.01
C HIS A 209 -17.14 6.43 -6.52
N SER A 210 -18.04 5.88 -5.70
CA SER A 210 -19.09 6.65 -5.03
C SER A 210 -18.66 7.24 -3.68
N ILE A 211 -17.48 6.83 -3.19
CA ILE A 211 -16.95 7.27 -1.89
C ILE A 211 -16.10 8.52 -2.10
N HIS A 212 -16.58 9.65 -1.55
CA HIS A 212 -15.79 10.88 -1.45
C HIS A 212 -15.01 10.89 -0.13
N THR A 213 -13.73 11.17 -0.19
CA THR A 213 -12.87 11.14 0.99
C THR A 213 -11.94 12.35 1.05
N ALA A 214 -11.91 12.99 2.21
CA ALA A 214 -10.91 14.00 2.59
C ALA A 214 -9.94 13.45 3.65
N ASN A 215 -9.99 12.14 3.92
CA ASN A 215 -9.14 11.52 4.93
C ASN A 215 -7.68 11.51 4.46
N PRO A 216 -6.75 12.16 5.20
CA PRO A 216 -5.35 12.29 4.82
C PRO A 216 -4.61 10.95 4.72
N VAL A 217 -5.16 9.86 5.28
CA VAL A 217 -4.61 8.50 5.19
C VAL A 217 -4.45 8.07 3.73
N PHE A 218 -5.38 8.44 2.86
CA PHE A 218 -5.31 8.03 1.45
C PHE A 218 -4.34 8.86 0.62
N GLY A 219 -4.10 10.12 0.97
CA GLY A 219 -3.31 11.03 0.15
C GLY A 219 -3.92 11.28 -1.24
N SER A 220 -3.19 11.98 -2.10
CA SER A 220 -3.62 12.28 -3.48
C SER A 220 -3.00 11.33 -4.49
N MET A 221 -3.82 10.72 -5.36
CA MET A 221 -3.33 9.90 -6.47
C MET A 221 -2.51 10.74 -7.46
N LYS A 222 -2.95 11.97 -7.75
CA LYS A 222 -2.20 12.86 -8.64
C LYS A 222 -0.82 13.22 -8.07
N ASP A 223 -0.71 13.43 -6.75
CA ASP A 223 0.58 13.68 -6.12
C ASP A 223 1.52 12.47 -6.20
N ASN A 224 0.96 11.25 -6.09
CA ASN A 224 1.72 10.02 -6.29
C ASN A 224 2.27 9.95 -7.72
N TYR A 225 1.45 10.26 -8.72
CA TYR A 225 1.87 10.30 -10.12
C TYR A 225 2.89 11.44 -10.37
N ARG A 226 2.72 12.60 -9.75
CA ARG A 226 3.68 13.72 -9.84
C ARG A 226 5.07 13.31 -9.36
N LYS A 227 5.17 12.66 -8.20
CA LYS A 227 6.44 12.12 -7.67
C LYS A 227 7.07 11.10 -8.63
N GLN A 228 6.24 10.25 -9.25
CA GLN A 228 6.73 9.28 -10.24
C GLN A 228 7.29 9.97 -11.49
N VAL A 229 6.62 11.00 -12.02
CA VAL A 229 7.08 11.80 -13.16
C VAL A 229 8.37 12.53 -12.83
N GLU A 230 8.46 13.20 -11.68
CA GLU A 230 9.68 13.87 -11.21
C GLU A 230 10.87 12.92 -11.13
N ASN A 231 10.65 11.71 -10.61
CA ASN A 231 11.70 10.69 -10.53
C ASN A 231 12.03 10.08 -11.89
N ALA A 232 11.04 9.83 -12.75
CA ALA A 232 11.23 9.28 -14.09
C ALA A 232 12.04 10.24 -14.97
N SER A 233 11.77 11.54 -14.89
CA SER A 233 12.44 12.60 -15.65
C SER A 233 13.96 12.63 -15.41
N LYS A 234 14.45 12.16 -14.27
CA LYS A 234 15.89 12.02 -13.98
C LYS A 234 16.60 10.98 -14.86
N HIS A 235 15.85 10.14 -15.56
CA HIS A 235 16.33 9.05 -16.40
C HIS A 235 15.98 9.24 -17.89
N LEU A 236 15.38 10.36 -18.25
CA LEU A 236 14.86 10.69 -19.57
C LEU A 236 15.51 11.96 -20.11
N THR A 237 15.33 12.23 -21.39
CA THR A 237 15.69 13.54 -21.96
C THR A 237 14.71 14.62 -21.45
N GLU A 238 15.10 15.88 -21.56
CA GLU A 238 14.22 17.00 -21.16
C GLU A 238 12.90 17.00 -21.96
N GLU A 239 12.95 16.67 -23.26
CA GLU A 239 11.77 16.57 -24.11
C GLU A 239 10.85 15.41 -23.68
N GLU A 240 11.43 14.24 -23.38
CA GLU A 240 10.68 13.10 -22.88
C GLU A 240 10.03 13.38 -21.50
N GLY A 241 10.74 14.11 -20.63
CA GLY A 241 10.20 14.59 -19.36
C GLY A 241 9.00 15.51 -19.53
N LYS A 242 9.09 16.50 -20.44
CA LYS A 242 7.95 17.39 -20.77
C LYS A 242 6.74 16.61 -21.30
N MET A 243 6.95 15.54 -22.04
CA MET A 243 5.85 14.67 -22.51
C MET A 243 5.16 13.93 -21.35
N LEU A 244 5.91 13.52 -20.33
CA LEU A 244 5.29 12.96 -19.11
C LEU A 244 4.46 14.01 -18.36
N GLU A 245 4.97 15.25 -18.25
CA GLU A 245 4.24 16.38 -17.65
C GLU A 245 2.92 16.66 -18.40
N MET A 246 2.90 16.61 -19.75
CA MET A 246 1.67 16.75 -20.52
C MET A 246 0.58 15.74 -20.15
N VAL A 247 0.96 14.48 -19.87
CA VAL A 247 0.01 13.47 -19.39
C VAL A 247 -0.42 13.76 -17.96
N LEU A 248 0.51 14.12 -17.08
CA LEU A 248 0.22 14.47 -15.69
C LEU A 248 -0.73 15.67 -15.59
N ASP A 249 -0.56 16.68 -16.43
CA ASP A 249 -1.43 17.86 -16.50
C ASP A 249 -2.85 17.51 -16.97
N ALA A 250 -2.97 16.53 -17.86
CA ALA A 250 -4.26 16.06 -18.33
C ALA A 250 -5.01 15.21 -17.30
N LEU A 251 -4.32 14.64 -16.31
CA LEU A 251 -4.91 13.86 -15.21
C LEU A 251 -5.51 14.82 -14.17
N PRO A 252 -6.76 14.61 -13.73
CA PRO A 252 -7.43 15.51 -12.78
C PRO A 252 -7.00 15.26 -11.35
N GLU A 253 -7.14 16.28 -10.51
CA GLU A 253 -7.30 16.11 -9.07
C GLU A 253 -8.67 15.47 -8.79
N GLY A 254 -8.88 14.98 -7.56
CA GLY A 254 -10.18 14.45 -7.15
C GLY A 254 -10.16 14.01 -5.69
N ASP A 255 -11.34 13.85 -5.16
CA ASP A 255 -11.63 13.39 -3.80
C ASP A 255 -12.34 12.02 -3.77
N ILE A 256 -12.49 11.40 -4.93
CA ILE A 256 -13.09 10.07 -5.07
C ILE A 256 -12.05 9.02 -4.66
N LEU A 257 -12.49 8.02 -3.89
CA LEU A 257 -11.63 6.93 -3.50
C LEU A 257 -11.34 6.03 -4.71
N VAL A 258 -10.05 5.84 -5.02
CA VAL A 258 -9.59 4.96 -6.09
C VAL A 258 -8.63 3.90 -5.53
N HIS A 259 -8.65 2.71 -6.10
CA HIS A 259 -7.80 1.60 -5.68
C HIS A 259 -6.33 1.80 -6.08
N GLY A 260 -6.11 2.37 -7.27
CA GLY A 260 -4.78 2.57 -7.86
C GLY A 260 -4.16 1.31 -8.47
N ASP A 261 -4.72 0.13 -8.20
CA ASP A 261 -4.34 -1.16 -8.80
C ASP A 261 -5.55 -2.06 -9.03
N ALA A 262 -6.63 -1.50 -9.58
CA ALA A 262 -7.94 -2.12 -9.74
C ALA A 262 -7.95 -3.15 -10.89
N HIS A 263 -7.29 -4.29 -10.74
CA HIS A 263 -7.29 -5.34 -11.76
C HIS A 263 -7.91 -6.66 -11.23
N PRO A 264 -8.36 -7.59 -12.12
CA PRO A 264 -9.12 -8.78 -11.73
C PRO A 264 -8.44 -9.72 -10.74
N LYS A 265 -7.12 -9.65 -10.57
CA LYS A 265 -6.40 -10.46 -9.58
C LYS A 265 -6.45 -9.85 -8.18
N ASN A 266 -6.73 -8.55 -8.06
CA ASN A 266 -6.87 -7.85 -6.79
C ASN A 266 -8.32 -7.85 -6.26
N ILE A 267 -9.18 -8.68 -6.85
CA ILE A 267 -10.51 -8.99 -6.33
C ILE A 267 -10.61 -10.49 -6.06
N MET A 268 -10.96 -10.83 -4.84
CA MET A 268 -11.24 -12.20 -4.40
C MET A 268 -12.75 -12.43 -4.33
N ILE A 269 -13.22 -13.64 -4.70
CA ILE A 269 -14.64 -13.98 -4.65
C ILE A 269 -14.88 -15.00 -3.53
N GLN A 270 -15.43 -14.56 -2.40
CA GLN A 270 -15.73 -15.43 -1.26
C GLN A 270 -17.24 -15.44 -0.98
N ASN A 271 -17.84 -16.62 -0.96
CA ASN A 271 -19.28 -16.81 -0.70
C ASN A 271 -20.21 -15.95 -1.62
N GLY A 272 -19.77 -15.66 -2.84
CA GLY A 272 -20.50 -14.82 -3.80
C GLY A 272 -20.26 -13.31 -3.64
N GLU A 273 -19.52 -12.89 -2.63
CA GLU A 273 -19.09 -11.51 -2.42
C GLU A 273 -17.71 -11.26 -3.05
N MET A 274 -17.50 -10.05 -3.56
CA MET A 274 -16.22 -9.60 -4.08
C MET A 274 -15.51 -8.74 -3.04
N LEU A 275 -14.27 -9.10 -2.72
CA LEU A 275 -13.43 -8.42 -1.74
C LEU A 275 -12.18 -7.87 -2.42
N TRP A 276 -11.92 -6.60 -2.25
CA TRP A 276 -10.66 -5.98 -2.68
C TRP A 276 -9.49 -6.43 -1.79
N ILE A 277 -8.35 -6.67 -2.41
CA ILE A 277 -7.07 -6.92 -1.74
C ILE A 277 -6.01 -5.96 -2.28
N ASP A 278 -4.87 -5.84 -1.57
CA ASP A 278 -3.73 -5.00 -1.97
C ASP A 278 -4.05 -3.49 -1.99
N MET A 279 -4.40 -2.97 -0.81
CA MET A 279 -4.84 -1.59 -0.60
C MET A 279 -3.71 -0.55 -0.58
N GLU A 280 -2.47 -0.95 -0.82
CA GLU A 280 -1.29 -0.07 -0.77
C GLU A 280 -1.44 1.17 -1.67
N GLY A 281 -1.96 0.96 -2.89
CA GLY A 281 -2.16 2.02 -3.90
C GLY A 281 -3.34 2.95 -3.65
N MET A 282 -4.23 2.61 -2.71
CA MET A 282 -5.49 3.34 -2.51
C MET A 282 -5.25 4.81 -2.15
N SER A 283 -5.97 5.72 -2.83
CA SER A 283 -5.76 7.17 -2.72
C SER A 283 -7.03 7.95 -3.10
N ALA A 284 -7.09 9.22 -2.72
CA ALA A 284 -8.09 10.14 -3.25
C ALA A 284 -7.70 10.57 -4.68
N GLY A 285 -8.65 10.52 -5.61
CA GLY A 285 -8.38 10.82 -7.01
C GLY A 285 -9.65 10.88 -7.86
N HIS A 286 -9.53 10.48 -9.11
CA HIS A 286 -10.60 10.42 -10.10
C HIS A 286 -10.66 8.99 -10.68
N PRO A 287 -11.82 8.45 -11.07
CA PRO A 287 -11.98 7.11 -11.65
C PRO A 287 -11.02 6.74 -12.77
N ILE A 288 -10.52 7.74 -13.53
CA ILE A 288 -9.53 7.55 -14.60
C ILE A 288 -8.27 6.80 -14.12
N TYR A 289 -7.87 6.96 -12.87
CA TYR A 289 -6.66 6.31 -12.33
C TYR A 289 -6.84 4.79 -12.22
N ASP A 290 -8.02 4.33 -11.81
CA ASP A 290 -8.34 2.91 -11.83
C ASP A 290 -8.49 2.38 -13.25
N LEU A 291 -9.06 3.17 -14.15
CA LEU A 291 -9.14 2.79 -15.56
C LEU A 291 -7.76 2.66 -16.22
N ILE A 292 -6.78 3.50 -15.84
CA ILE A 292 -5.38 3.37 -16.27
C ILE A 292 -4.79 2.05 -15.76
N SER A 293 -5.05 1.67 -14.53
CA SER A 293 -4.54 0.41 -13.97
C SER A 293 -5.17 -0.81 -14.64
N VAL A 294 -6.48 -0.78 -14.86
CA VAL A 294 -7.21 -1.82 -15.63
C VAL A 294 -6.67 -1.92 -17.06
N ALA A 295 -6.48 -0.79 -17.75
CA ALA A 295 -5.93 -0.75 -19.09
C ALA A 295 -4.52 -1.35 -19.17
N ALA A 296 -3.65 -1.03 -18.23
CA ALA A 296 -2.29 -1.55 -18.17
C ALA A 296 -2.26 -3.08 -18.11
N ILE A 297 -3.14 -3.68 -17.32
CA ILE A 297 -3.21 -5.13 -17.14
C ILE A 297 -3.94 -5.79 -18.31
N LEU A 298 -5.12 -5.32 -18.72
CA LEU A 298 -5.91 -5.94 -19.80
C LEU A 298 -5.29 -5.78 -21.18
N SER A 299 -4.38 -4.84 -21.37
CA SER A 299 -3.74 -4.56 -22.66
C SER A 299 -2.24 -4.84 -22.68
N GLY A 300 -1.61 -4.99 -21.52
CA GLY A 300 -0.14 -5.06 -21.39
C GLY A 300 0.47 -6.42 -21.70
N VAL A 301 -0.28 -7.52 -21.59
CA VAL A 301 0.28 -8.90 -21.56
C VAL A 301 -0.37 -9.78 -22.63
N ARG A 302 -0.07 -9.50 -23.90
CA ARG A 302 -0.79 -10.11 -25.03
C ARG A 302 -0.15 -11.33 -25.66
N ASN A 303 1.09 -11.68 -25.35
CA ASN A 303 1.83 -12.67 -26.14
C ASN A 303 2.38 -13.85 -25.34
N ASP A 304 2.04 -13.94 -24.05
CA ASP A 304 2.57 -14.99 -23.15
C ASP A 304 1.48 -15.39 -22.14
N ASP A 305 0.88 -16.55 -22.37
CA ASP A 305 -0.16 -17.11 -21.50
C ASP A 305 0.32 -17.29 -20.06
N LYS A 306 1.56 -17.74 -19.86
CA LYS A 306 2.10 -17.98 -18.53
C LYS A 306 2.26 -16.69 -17.74
N MET A 307 2.76 -15.66 -18.40
CA MET A 307 2.92 -14.33 -17.77
C MET A 307 1.55 -13.69 -17.54
N THR A 308 0.63 -13.79 -18.50
CA THR A 308 -0.74 -13.25 -18.41
C THR A 308 -1.50 -13.91 -17.25
N MET A 309 -1.42 -15.24 -17.15
CA MET A 309 -2.00 -16.00 -16.05
C MET A 309 -1.41 -15.58 -14.69
N ALA A 310 -0.11 -15.36 -14.60
CA ALA A 310 0.55 -14.92 -13.37
C ALA A 310 0.09 -13.52 -12.91
N ILE A 311 -0.19 -12.61 -13.87
CA ILE A 311 -0.51 -11.20 -13.58
C ILE A 311 -2.01 -10.99 -13.37
N CYS A 312 -2.89 -11.60 -14.17
CA CYS A 312 -4.33 -11.34 -14.10
C CYS A 312 -5.20 -12.58 -13.83
N GLY A 313 -4.59 -13.77 -13.67
CA GLY A 313 -5.34 -15.01 -13.40
C GLY A 313 -6.07 -15.58 -14.61
N MET A 314 -5.83 -15.06 -15.81
CA MET A 314 -6.46 -15.47 -17.09
C MET A 314 -5.39 -15.67 -18.16
N ASP A 315 -5.63 -16.56 -19.12
CA ASP A 315 -4.83 -16.66 -20.35
C ASP A 315 -5.13 -15.50 -21.31
N VAL A 316 -4.30 -15.37 -22.35
CA VAL A 316 -4.42 -14.26 -23.32
C VAL A 316 -5.80 -14.24 -24.00
N ALA A 317 -6.33 -15.40 -24.39
CA ALA A 317 -7.63 -15.47 -25.07
C ALA A 317 -8.78 -15.03 -24.15
N THR A 318 -8.74 -15.43 -22.90
CA THR A 318 -9.73 -15.06 -21.88
C THR A 318 -9.65 -13.57 -21.53
N VAL A 319 -8.42 -13.01 -21.38
CA VAL A 319 -8.23 -11.56 -21.13
C VAL A 319 -8.81 -10.73 -22.26
N LEU A 320 -8.61 -11.12 -23.53
CA LEU A 320 -9.15 -10.37 -24.66
C LEU A 320 -10.69 -10.38 -24.68
N LYS A 321 -11.32 -11.51 -24.37
CA LYS A 321 -12.79 -11.59 -24.23
C LYS A 321 -13.28 -10.76 -23.04
N PHE A 322 -12.63 -10.88 -21.88
CA PHE A 322 -12.98 -10.10 -20.71
C PHE A 322 -12.85 -8.59 -20.97
N ARG A 323 -11.78 -8.14 -21.64
CA ARG A 323 -11.61 -6.75 -22.02
C ARG A 323 -12.76 -6.24 -22.90
N GLN A 324 -13.17 -7.01 -23.92
CA GLN A 324 -14.30 -6.63 -24.76
C GLN A 324 -15.60 -6.52 -23.95
N CYS A 325 -15.87 -7.50 -23.10
CA CYS A 325 -17.01 -7.48 -22.19
C CYS A 325 -16.96 -6.27 -21.24
N PHE A 326 -15.79 -5.99 -20.65
CA PHE A 326 -15.58 -4.85 -19.76
C PHE A 326 -15.85 -3.53 -20.46
N VAL A 327 -15.26 -3.29 -21.64
CA VAL A 327 -15.44 -2.03 -22.39
C VAL A 327 -16.91 -1.79 -22.67
N LYS A 328 -17.62 -2.79 -23.22
CA LYS A 328 -19.05 -2.72 -23.52
C LYS A 328 -19.88 -2.35 -22.30
N LYS A 329 -19.69 -3.05 -21.20
CA LYS A 329 -20.48 -2.90 -19.97
C LYS A 329 -20.10 -1.64 -19.17
N TYR A 330 -18.82 -1.32 -19.06
CA TYR A 330 -18.35 -0.15 -18.32
C TYR A 330 -18.82 1.16 -18.96
N PHE A 331 -18.74 1.27 -20.28
CA PHE A 331 -19.21 2.44 -21.02
C PHE A 331 -20.70 2.36 -21.44
N LYS A 332 -21.39 1.30 -21.05
CA LYS A 332 -22.84 1.10 -21.27
C LYS A 332 -23.24 1.30 -22.74
N THR A 333 -22.50 0.71 -23.66
CA THR A 333 -22.74 0.85 -25.12
C THR A 333 -22.78 -0.50 -25.83
N GLU A 334 -23.71 -0.66 -26.74
CA GLU A 334 -23.83 -1.79 -27.67
C GLU A 334 -23.41 -1.39 -29.10
N ASP A 335 -23.14 -0.12 -29.33
CA ASP A 335 -22.71 0.40 -30.64
C ASP A 335 -21.27 -0.06 -30.94
N PRO A 336 -21.05 -0.83 -32.02
CA PRO A 336 -19.73 -1.35 -32.37
C PRO A 336 -18.69 -0.25 -32.63
N GLU A 337 -19.07 0.90 -33.19
CA GLU A 337 -18.15 2.02 -33.40
C GLU A 337 -17.71 2.64 -32.09
N MET A 338 -18.62 2.82 -31.15
CA MET A 338 -18.31 3.33 -29.82
C MET A 338 -17.48 2.34 -29.01
N ILE A 339 -17.79 1.03 -29.09
CA ILE A 339 -16.98 -0.02 -28.44
C ILE A 339 -15.53 0.05 -28.97
N GLN A 340 -15.35 0.11 -30.29
CA GLN A 340 -14.03 0.20 -30.90
C GLN A 340 -13.30 1.50 -30.48
N ARG A 341 -14.02 2.60 -30.41
CA ARG A 341 -13.47 3.90 -29.95
C ARG A 341 -12.99 3.82 -28.52
N TYR A 342 -13.81 3.33 -27.57
CA TYR A 342 -13.43 3.17 -26.18
C TYR A 342 -12.29 2.16 -26.01
N ASP A 343 -12.31 1.04 -26.72
CA ASP A 343 -11.23 0.07 -26.73
C ASP A 343 -9.90 0.68 -27.18
N SER A 344 -9.94 1.55 -28.20
CA SER A 344 -8.75 2.28 -28.67
C SER A 344 -8.23 3.30 -27.63
N MET A 345 -9.13 3.87 -26.81
CA MET A 345 -8.73 4.77 -25.71
C MET A 345 -8.13 3.98 -24.54
N ILE A 346 -8.74 2.86 -24.14
CA ILE A 346 -8.16 1.94 -23.16
C ILE A 346 -6.76 1.49 -23.61
N GLU A 347 -6.59 1.17 -24.88
CA GLU A 347 -5.27 0.83 -25.44
C GLU A 347 -4.26 1.97 -25.29
N ALA A 348 -4.70 3.22 -25.49
CA ALA A 348 -3.82 4.38 -25.33
C ALA A 348 -3.39 4.59 -23.85
N LEU A 349 -4.27 4.29 -22.88
CA LEU A 349 -3.95 4.42 -21.45
C LEU A 349 -2.93 3.38 -20.95
N ARG A 350 -2.82 2.22 -21.60
CA ARG A 350 -2.07 1.06 -21.08
C ARG A 350 -0.62 1.32 -20.72
N LEU A 351 0.04 2.25 -21.43
CA LEU A 351 1.45 2.55 -21.22
C LEU A 351 1.70 3.60 -20.14
N ILE A 352 0.68 4.36 -19.70
CA ILE A 352 0.86 5.43 -18.70
C ILE A 352 1.47 4.87 -17.42
N ARG A 353 0.86 3.84 -16.85
CA ARG A 353 1.36 3.22 -15.62
C ARG A 353 2.76 2.64 -15.77
N ALA A 354 3.02 1.94 -16.90
CA ALA A 354 4.33 1.34 -17.15
C ALA A 354 5.42 2.40 -17.29
N VAL A 355 5.16 3.49 -18.02
CA VAL A 355 6.15 4.55 -18.25
C VAL A 355 6.37 5.37 -16.98
N PHE A 356 5.34 5.64 -16.20
CA PHE A 356 5.49 6.34 -14.92
C PHE A 356 6.26 5.48 -13.89
N ALA A 357 6.20 4.14 -14.02
CA ALA A 357 7.00 3.21 -13.20
C ALA A 357 8.53 3.34 -13.41
N ILE A 358 9.00 4.05 -14.44
CA ILE A 358 10.42 4.45 -14.56
C ILE A 358 10.87 5.18 -13.30
N GLY A 359 9.99 5.97 -12.67
CA GLY A 359 10.25 6.73 -11.45
C GLY A 359 10.15 5.92 -10.14
N PHE A 360 9.83 4.63 -10.18
CA PHE A 360 9.78 3.81 -8.98
C PHE A 360 11.19 3.47 -8.47
N ASN A 361 11.31 3.28 -7.17
CA ASN A 361 12.54 2.87 -6.49
C ASN A 361 12.42 1.44 -5.89
N SER A 362 11.69 0.54 -6.56
CA SER A 362 11.67 -0.87 -6.17
C SER A 362 12.97 -1.59 -6.55
N GLN A 363 13.28 -2.73 -5.90
CA GLN A 363 14.52 -3.48 -6.16
C GLN A 363 14.68 -3.90 -7.63
N ASN A 364 13.58 -4.19 -8.31
CA ASN A 364 13.60 -4.63 -9.71
C ASN A 364 13.60 -3.47 -10.73
N THR A 365 13.29 -2.25 -10.30
CA THR A 365 13.18 -1.09 -11.20
C THR A 365 14.49 -0.75 -11.91
N PRO A 366 15.68 -0.75 -11.25
CA PRO A 366 16.93 -0.44 -11.94
C PRO A 366 17.23 -1.37 -13.10
N GLN A 367 16.87 -2.66 -12.99
CA GLN A 367 17.08 -3.67 -14.04
C GLN A 367 16.05 -3.55 -15.17
N MET A 368 14.80 -3.23 -14.84
CA MET A 368 13.72 -3.12 -15.82
C MET A 368 13.67 -1.76 -16.51
N ARG A 369 14.19 -0.71 -15.87
CA ARG A 369 14.11 0.67 -16.37
C ARG A 369 14.61 0.86 -17.81
N PRO A 370 15.74 0.31 -18.25
CA PRO A 370 16.19 0.45 -19.63
C PRO A 370 15.18 -0.12 -20.65
N LEU A 371 14.58 -1.26 -20.33
CA LEU A 371 13.57 -1.88 -21.18
C LEU A 371 12.29 -1.03 -21.24
N ILE A 372 11.84 -0.51 -20.11
CA ILE A 372 10.67 0.37 -20.04
C ILE A 372 10.89 1.63 -20.85
N ILE A 373 12.09 2.25 -20.76
CA ILE A 373 12.45 3.43 -21.55
C ILE A 373 12.45 3.10 -23.04
N GLN A 374 12.99 1.95 -23.42
CA GLN A 374 12.95 1.50 -24.83
C GLN A 374 11.52 1.37 -25.34
N VAL A 375 10.64 0.74 -24.59
CA VAL A 375 9.21 0.61 -24.92
C VAL A 375 8.54 1.99 -24.99
N ALA A 376 8.87 2.89 -24.06
CA ALA A 376 8.34 4.25 -24.06
C ALA A 376 8.74 5.01 -25.34
N ARG A 377 9.97 4.90 -25.78
CA ARG A 377 10.46 5.52 -27.04
C ARG A 377 9.82 4.94 -28.29
N GLN A 378 9.44 3.67 -28.27
CA GLN A 378 8.80 3.02 -29.40
C GLN A 378 7.30 3.25 -29.48
N ALA A 379 6.61 3.33 -28.35
CA ALA A 379 5.15 3.26 -28.29
C ALA A 379 4.45 4.37 -27.49
N PHE A 380 5.11 5.01 -26.53
CA PHE A 380 4.48 6.04 -25.71
C PHE A 380 4.73 7.44 -26.27
N PHE A 381 5.98 7.87 -26.34
CA PHE A 381 6.32 9.23 -26.79
C PHE A 381 5.85 9.56 -28.21
N PRO A 382 5.94 8.64 -29.22
CA PRO A 382 5.40 8.91 -30.55
C PRO A 382 3.87 9.07 -30.59
N ASN A 383 3.16 8.61 -29.57
CA ASN A 383 1.70 8.66 -29.47
C ASN A 383 1.19 9.60 -28.39
N ILE A 384 2.00 10.51 -27.90
CA ILE A 384 1.70 11.35 -26.72
C ILE A 384 0.40 12.15 -26.89
N GLU A 385 0.17 12.75 -28.04
CA GLU A 385 -1.05 13.52 -28.33
C GLU A 385 -2.31 12.65 -28.28
N LYS A 386 -2.22 11.43 -28.82
CA LYS A 386 -3.31 10.46 -28.76
C LYS A 386 -3.61 10.04 -27.31
N ILE A 387 -2.57 9.82 -26.50
CA ILE A 387 -2.69 9.44 -25.09
C ILE A 387 -3.33 10.58 -24.29
N VAL A 388 -2.83 11.80 -24.43
CA VAL A 388 -3.39 12.99 -23.77
C VAL A 388 -4.83 13.24 -24.20
N GLY A 389 -5.12 13.08 -25.50
CA GLY A 389 -6.48 13.18 -26.05
C GLY A 389 -7.43 12.15 -25.45
N ALA A 390 -6.99 10.89 -25.30
CA ALA A 390 -7.77 9.82 -24.67
C ALA A 390 -8.04 10.12 -23.19
N VAL A 391 -7.01 10.56 -22.42
CA VAL A 391 -7.18 10.97 -21.02
C VAL A 391 -8.22 12.07 -20.90
N LYS A 392 -8.08 13.17 -21.63
CA LYS A 392 -9.01 14.31 -21.58
C LYS A 392 -10.45 13.92 -21.95
N TYR A 393 -10.62 13.06 -22.94
CA TYR A 393 -11.95 12.59 -23.33
C TYR A 393 -12.58 11.75 -22.23
N LEU A 394 -11.84 10.77 -21.69
CA LEU A 394 -12.35 9.86 -20.67
C LEU A 394 -12.60 10.57 -19.32
N VAL A 395 -11.77 11.54 -18.93
CA VAL A 395 -12.01 12.37 -17.75
C VAL A 395 -13.36 13.10 -17.83
N ASN A 396 -13.77 13.57 -19.01
CA ASN A 396 -15.07 14.21 -19.18
C ASN A 396 -16.23 13.22 -19.35
N THR A 397 -15.94 11.92 -19.49
CA THR A 397 -16.96 10.87 -19.66
C THR A 397 -17.28 10.16 -18.36
N LEU A 398 -16.30 10.06 -17.45
CA LEU A 398 -16.39 9.41 -16.15
C LEU A 398 -16.84 10.37 -15.05
#